data_20242e3503f6ee6d51fb03e3c7acb006
#
_entry.id   20242e3503f6ee6d51fb03e3c7acb006
#
_cell.length_a   1.000
_cell.length_b   1.000
_cell.length_c   1.000
_cell.angle_alpha   90.00
_cell.angle_beta   90.00
_cell.angle_gamma   90.00
#
_symmetry.space_group_name_H-M   'P 1'
#
loop_
_entity.id
_entity.type
_entity.pdbx_description
1 polymer ?
#
loop_
_entity_poly.entity_id
_entity_poly.type
_entity_poly.pdbx_seq_one_letter_code
_entity_poly.pdbx_strand_id
1 'polypeptide(L)'
;MDLIKKNWQTIIFLGLWCGITFFNLFNHTPWYDEAHAWNIAQGLNFIEILDFMHIEGHTFLWYLCLMPFAKLNIGYPYSMLLINWLFCFIAILILWFKAPFPNWLKFLIAFSFPFLQYYPIVARCYSIGIMFLFLVAMYEKVKLKRPNLYAFLLVMLANTSVVALFGATILGALFLFELIKNKIKNSSPYLILFIGSVLILYQQGNNLKYADVSGFDVPATALSMILEGLKVLYKTNFILVLIIVFIIILSVFYLKNKVFPTLLVFTTLCMVLMFIFIYKGFFWHKFFIYFYFITSLWILFNKFNNLKLKFIPITLLTIVSIMFIFWRPSSFMYNKVYLNNSRAIANFILKHSSLKTANLVAAGYYANTVGPYLRKENVDIKILCSGFSYNSYPQNWYFCGMATPLYIYLDKFYNENTYSNTYFLLYKETLPNLSSIKIYSQDKKNYYDLVVYANLGDVLIYKFRNAK
;
A
#
# COMPACT_ATOMS: atom_id res chain seq x y z
N MET A 1 22.75 11.44 -34.02
CA MET A 1 21.62 12.38 -34.14
C MET A 1 20.33 11.70 -34.60
N ASP A 2 20.35 10.75 -35.53
CA ASP A 2 19.13 10.12 -36.07
C ASP A 2 18.35 9.24 -35.07
N LEU A 3 19.03 8.58 -34.14
CA LEU A 3 18.39 7.83 -33.06
C LEU A 3 17.58 8.74 -32.11
N ILE A 4 18.07 9.94 -31.83
CA ILE A 4 17.37 10.93 -31.00
C ILE A 4 16.16 11.49 -31.75
N LYS A 5 16.29 11.80 -33.03
CA LYS A 5 15.18 12.27 -33.87
C LYS A 5 14.05 11.24 -33.96
N LYS A 6 14.40 9.95 -34.02
CA LYS A 6 13.41 8.87 -34.11
C LYS A 6 12.69 8.58 -32.79
N ASN A 7 13.31 8.90 -31.66
CA ASN A 7 12.78 8.53 -30.31
C ASN A 7 12.48 9.73 -29.41
N TRP A 8 12.47 10.97 -29.95
CA TRP A 8 12.30 12.20 -29.16
C TRP A 8 11.03 12.19 -28.29
N GLN A 9 9.92 11.65 -28.81
CA GLN A 9 8.67 11.54 -28.04
C GLN A 9 8.84 10.66 -26.80
N THR A 10 9.57 9.55 -26.93
CA THR A 10 9.88 8.67 -25.80
C THR A 10 10.78 9.34 -24.78
N ILE A 11 11.80 10.09 -25.24
CA ILE A 11 12.73 10.79 -24.37
C ILE A 11 12.01 11.87 -23.57
N ILE A 12 11.17 12.69 -24.25
CA ILE A 12 10.37 13.73 -23.59
C ILE A 12 9.38 13.09 -22.61
N PHE A 13 8.66 12.06 -23.04
CA PHE A 13 7.70 11.36 -22.20
C PHE A 13 8.35 10.86 -20.90
N LEU A 14 9.43 10.08 -21.02
CA LEU A 14 10.13 9.52 -19.87
C LEU A 14 10.79 10.61 -19.02
N GLY A 15 11.39 11.61 -19.64
CA GLY A 15 12.01 12.74 -18.95
C GLY A 15 11.01 13.54 -18.10
N LEU A 16 9.85 13.87 -18.65
CA LEU A 16 8.77 14.55 -17.92
C LEU A 16 8.23 13.70 -16.78
N TRP A 17 7.94 12.42 -17.06
CA TRP A 17 7.40 11.52 -16.04
C TRP A 17 8.40 11.33 -14.89
N CYS A 18 9.66 11.03 -15.19
CA CYS A 18 10.72 10.91 -14.19
C CYS A 18 10.92 12.21 -13.40
N GLY A 19 11.01 13.34 -14.08
CA GLY A 19 11.22 14.63 -13.42
C GLY A 19 10.13 14.96 -12.40
N ILE A 20 8.85 14.80 -12.77
CA ILE A 20 7.72 15.08 -11.88
C ILE A 20 7.69 14.07 -10.72
N THR A 21 7.86 12.78 -11.01
CA THR A 21 7.78 11.75 -9.97
C THR A 21 8.97 11.80 -9.01
N PHE A 22 10.19 12.08 -9.48
CA PHE A 22 11.34 12.31 -8.61
C PHE A 22 11.17 13.56 -7.74
N PHE A 23 10.71 14.67 -8.30
CA PHE A 23 10.44 15.86 -7.50
C PHE A 23 9.48 15.55 -6.35
N ASN A 24 8.37 14.87 -6.63
CA ASN A 24 7.40 14.49 -5.62
C ASN A 24 7.96 13.48 -4.61
N LEU A 25 8.73 12.49 -5.06
CA LEU A 25 9.35 11.47 -4.22
C LEU A 25 10.31 12.08 -3.18
N PHE A 26 11.18 13.01 -3.59
CA PHE A 26 12.14 13.63 -2.66
C PHE A 26 11.48 14.57 -1.64
N ASN A 27 10.30 15.08 -1.95
CA ASN A 27 9.49 15.89 -1.03
C ASN A 27 8.54 15.05 -0.17
N HIS A 28 8.38 13.76 -0.47
CA HIS A 28 7.53 12.87 0.29
C HIS A 28 8.18 12.45 1.62
N THR A 29 7.37 12.44 2.68
CA THR A 29 7.73 11.85 3.97
C THR A 29 6.87 10.61 4.19
N PRO A 30 7.47 9.42 4.36
CA PRO A 30 6.72 8.20 4.57
C PRO A 30 5.72 8.29 5.72
N TRP A 31 4.51 7.85 5.47
CA TRP A 31 3.48 7.79 6.48
C TRP A 31 3.47 6.40 7.15
N TYR A 32 2.50 6.20 8.05
CA TYR A 32 2.43 5.03 8.91
C TYR A 32 2.62 3.69 8.21
N ASP A 33 1.84 3.39 7.17
CA ASP A 33 1.90 2.09 6.48
C ASP A 33 3.23 1.84 5.75
N GLU A 34 3.89 2.89 5.29
CA GLU A 34 5.19 2.79 4.62
C GLU A 34 6.28 2.49 5.66
N ALA A 35 6.28 3.26 6.76
CA ALA A 35 7.19 3.04 7.88
C ALA A 35 6.96 1.67 8.52
N HIS A 36 5.71 1.21 8.64
CA HIS A 36 5.35 -0.11 9.13
C HIS A 36 5.97 -1.22 8.29
N ALA A 37 5.84 -1.14 6.97
CA ALA A 37 6.46 -2.12 6.07
C ALA A 37 7.99 -2.16 6.20
N TRP A 38 8.64 -0.99 6.35
CA TRP A 38 10.07 -0.91 6.61
C TRP A 38 10.45 -1.58 7.92
N ASN A 39 9.69 -1.31 8.98
CA ASN A 39 9.95 -1.85 10.32
C ASN A 39 9.81 -3.37 10.37
N ILE A 40 8.81 -3.94 9.70
CA ILE A 40 8.65 -5.40 9.52
C ILE A 40 9.89 -5.97 8.84
N ALA A 41 10.28 -5.40 7.68
CA ALA A 41 11.43 -5.85 6.92
C ALA A 41 12.76 -5.73 7.71
N GLN A 42 12.86 -4.74 8.61
CA GLN A 42 14.04 -4.51 9.45
C GLN A 42 14.07 -5.44 10.67
N GLY A 43 12.94 -5.63 11.35
CA GLY A 43 12.84 -6.37 12.61
C GLY A 43 12.82 -7.89 12.43
N LEU A 44 12.09 -8.39 11.43
CA LEU A 44 11.79 -9.81 11.26
C LEU A 44 12.73 -10.49 10.24
N ASN A 45 13.02 -11.79 10.44
CA ASN A 45 13.65 -12.62 9.42
C ASN A 45 12.61 -13.13 8.39
N PHE A 46 13.05 -13.87 7.38
CA PHE A 46 12.17 -14.33 6.30
C PHE A 46 11.02 -15.21 6.79
N ILE A 47 11.29 -16.15 7.69
CA ILE A 47 10.26 -17.05 8.23
C ILE A 47 9.27 -16.29 9.10
N GLU A 48 9.78 -15.42 9.97
CA GLU A 48 8.96 -14.54 10.80
C GLU A 48 8.07 -13.59 9.96
N ILE A 49 8.56 -13.11 8.81
CA ILE A 49 7.73 -12.32 7.88
C ILE A 49 6.59 -13.18 7.33
N LEU A 50 6.86 -14.42 6.90
CA LEU A 50 5.80 -15.32 6.41
C LEU A 50 4.72 -15.56 7.46
N ASP A 51 5.13 -15.79 8.71
CA ASP A 51 4.20 -15.96 9.84
C ASP A 51 3.45 -14.66 10.14
N PHE A 52 4.13 -13.51 10.08
CA PHE A 52 3.51 -12.21 10.36
C PHE A 52 2.43 -11.84 9.33
N MET A 53 2.52 -12.36 8.10
CA MET A 53 1.52 -12.10 7.05
C MET A 53 0.12 -12.60 7.40
N HIS A 54 -0.04 -13.46 8.41
CA HIS A 54 -1.36 -13.83 8.94
C HIS A 54 -2.13 -12.66 9.56
N ILE A 55 -1.43 -11.60 9.97
CA ILE A 55 -2.00 -10.40 10.59
C ILE A 55 -2.06 -9.25 9.59
N GLU A 56 -1.19 -9.30 8.58
CA GLU A 56 -1.12 -8.29 7.53
C GLU A 56 -2.17 -8.53 6.43
N GLY A 57 -2.78 -7.48 5.90
CA GLY A 57 -3.68 -7.58 4.75
C GLY A 57 -2.96 -7.76 3.41
N HIS A 58 -1.65 -8.02 3.40
CA HIS A 58 -0.81 -8.15 2.21
C HIS A 58 0.08 -9.39 2.29
N THR A 59 0.70 -9.76 1.16
CA THR A 59 1.61 -10.88 1.05
C THR A 59 3.08 -10.43 1.11
N PHE A 60 4.00 -11.36 1.32
CA PHE A 60 5.37 -11.12 1.78
C PHE A 60 6.31 -10.40 0.81
N LEU A 61 6.03 -10.40 -0.50
CA LEU A 61 7.01 -10.02 -1.53
C LEU A 61 7.56 -8.59 -1.38
N TRP A 62 6.71 -7.65 -0.99
CA TRP A 62 7.13 -6.26 -0.74
C TRP A 62 8.14 -6.17 0.40
N TYR A 63 7.87 -6.85 1.50
CA TYR A 63 8.76 -6.87 2.68
C TYR A 63 10.11 -7.51 2.34
N LEU A 64 10.09 -8.57 1.52
CA LEU A 64 11.32 -9.20 1.04
C LEU A 64 12.18 -8.26 0.18
N CYS A 65 11.54 -7.44 -0.67
CA CYS A 65 12.26 -6.43 -1.46
C CYS A 65 12.90 -5.33 -0.59
N LEU A 66 12.28 -5.00 0.56
CA LEU A 66 12.81 -4.01 1.49
C LEU A 66 13.91 -4.58 2.39
N MET A 67 13.86 -5.88 2.71
CA MET A 67 14.70 -6.52 3.71
C MET A 67 16.21 -6.24 3.56
N PRO A 68 16.85 -6.33 2.39
CA PRO A 68 18.27 -6.08 2.25
C PRO A 68 18.67 -4.68 2.72
N PHE A 69 17.87 -3.68 2.40
CA PHE A 69 18.13 -2.28 2.75
C PHE A 69 17.76 -1.97 4.20
N ALA A 70 16.65 -2.52 4.66
CA ALA A 70 16.17 -2.32 6.01
C ALA A 70 17.08 -2.99 7.06
N LYS A 71 17.54 -4.22 6.82
CA LYS A 71 18.47 -4.95 7.69
C LYS A 71 19.81 -4.26 7.81
N LEU A 72 20.33 -3.72 6.71
CA LEU A 72 21.58 -2.97 6.68
C LEU A 72 21.43 -1.50 7.10
N ASN A 73 20.20 -1.08 7.44
CA ASN A 73 19.85 0.32 7.80
C ASN A 73 20.31 1.35 6.75
N ILE A 74 20.21 0.99 5.46
CA ILE A 74 20.69 1.81 4.35
C ILE A 74 19.63 2.83 3.92
N GLY A 75 19.94 4.10 4.12
CA GLY A 75 19.32 5.22 3.38
C GLY A 75 17.82 5.43 3.58
N TYR A 76 17.22 5.03 4.72
CA TYR A 76 15.82 5.39 5.00
C TYR A 76 15.62 6.91 4.97
N PRO A 77 14.56 7.44 4.33
CA PRO A 77 13.48 6.72 3.64
C PRO A 77 13.76 6.46 2.15
N TYR A 78 14.82 7.03 1.61
CA TYR A 78 15.04 7.10 0.17
C TYR A 78 15.23 5.73 -0.51
N SER A 79 15.89 4.78 0.15
CA SER A 79 16.03 3.43 -0.41
C SER A 79 14.68 2.76 -0.63
N MET A 80 13.76 2.84 0.34
CA MET A 80 12.41 2.32 0.22
C MET A 80 11.62 3.02 -0.91
N LEU A 81 11.69 4.36 -0.95
CA LEU A 81 11.00 5.17 -1.95
C LEU A 81 11.52 4.90 -3.36
N LEU A 82 12.84 4.76 -3.53
CA LEU A 82 13.47 4.48 -4.83
C LEU A 82 13.16 3.08 -5.34
N ILE A 83 13.13 2.07 -4.47
CA ILE A 83 12.73 0.71 -4.84
C ILE A 83 11.29 0.70 -5.35
N ASN A 84 10.38 1.34 -4.63
CA ASN A 84 8.99 1.48 -5.04
C ASN A 84 8.86 2.22 -6.38
N TRP A 85 9.56 3.34 -6.52
CA TRP A 85 9.61 4.12 -7.76
C TRP A 85 10.13 3.28 -8.94
N LEU A 86 11.17 2.48 -8.72
CA LEU A 86 11.74 1.60 -9.75
C LEU A 86 10.71 0.60 -10.27
N PHE A 87 9.94 -0.04 -9.41
CA PHE A 87 8.87 -0.94 -9.84
C PHE A 87 7.79 -0.22 -10.67
N CYS A 88 7.39 0.99 -10.24
CA CYS A 88 6.45 1.80 -10.99
C CYS A 88 7.04 2.24 -12.34
N PHE A 89 8.31 2.65 -12.38
CA PHE A 89 9.02 3.01 -13.60
C PHE A 89 9.10 1.85 -14.59
N ILE A 90 9.42 0.64 -14.11
CA ILE A 90 9.41 -0.58 -14.96
C ILE A 90 8.00 -0.82 -15.51
N ALA A 91 6.95 -0.66 -14.70
CA ALA A 91 5.57 -0.77 -15.18
C ALA A 91 5.25 0.25 -16.30
N ILE A 92 5.72 1.49 -16.17
CA ILE A 92 5.58 2.54 -17.20
C ILE A 92 6.36 2.18 -18.47
N LEU A 93 7.58 1.64 -18.34
CA LEU A 93 8.35 1.17 -19.50
C LEU A 93 7.63 0.04 -20.23
N ILE A 94 7.09 -0.93 -19.49
CA ILE A 94 6.31 -2.03 -20.06
C ILE A 94 5.06 -1.50 -20.77
N LEU A 95 4.33 -0.58 -20.14
CA LEU A 95 3.17 0.10 -20.76
C LEU A 95 3.56 0.81 -22.05
N TRP A 96 4.65 1.61 -22.02
CA TRP A 96 5.07 2.41 -23.15
C TRP A 96 5.50 1.57 -24.34
N PHE A 97 6.36 0.59 -24.11
CA PHE A 97 6.98 -0.19 -25.20
C PHE A 97 6.17 -1.41 -25.64
N LYS A 98 5.32 -1.98 -24.78
CA LYS A 98 4.67 -3.28 -25.04
C LYS A 98 3.15 -3.23 -25.14
N ALA A 99 2.49 -2.24 -24.52
CA ALA A 99 1.03 -2.17 -24.58
C ALA A 99 0.53 -1.85 -25.99
N PRO A 100 -0.55 -2.50 -26.47
CA PRO A 100 -1.09 -2.31 -27.81
C PRO A 100 -2.01 -1.08 -27.93
N PHE A 101 -1.71 -0.05 -27.15
CA PHE A 101 -2.45 1.21 -27.17
C PHE A 101 -1.72 2.26 -28.01
N PRO A 102 -2.42 3.27 -28.57
CA PRO A 102 -1.76 4.39 -29.22
C PRO A 102 -0.96 5.22 -28.18
N ASN A 103 0.15 5.83 -28.63
CA ASN A 103 1.09 6.52 -27.72
C ASN A 103 0.42 7.65 -26.91
N TRP A 104 -0.51 8.41 -27.51
CA TRP A 104 -1.25 9.44 -26.80
C TRP A 104 -2.07 8.89 -25.62
N LEU A 105 -2.65 7.67 -25.76
CA LEU A 105 -3.41 7.04 -24.69
C LEU A 105 -2.47 6.51 -23.59
N LYS A 106 -1.31 5.94 -23.97
CA LYS A 106 -0.26 5.55 -23.01
C LYS A 106 0.22 6.76 -22.19
N PHE A 107 0.34 7.92 -22.85
CA PHE A 107 0.64 9.17 -22.18
C PHE A 107 -0.44 9.53 -21.15
N LEU A 108 -1.71 9.55 -21.53
CA LEU A 108 -2.81 9.84 -20.60
C LEU A 108 -2.85 8.88 -19.40
N ILE A 109 -2.62 7.59 -19.63
CA ILE A 109 -2.54 6.58 -18.57
C ILE A 109 -1.39 6.92 -17.61
N ALA A 110 -0.18 7.14 -18.14
CA ALA A 110 1.01 7.40 -17.32
C ALA A 110 0.94 8.71 -16.54
N PHE A 111 0.24 9.72 -17.06
CA PHE A 111 0.04 11.02 -16.40
C PHE A 111 -1.25 11.09 -15.56
N SER A 112 -2.01 10.00 -15.47
CA SER A 112 -3.13 9.89 -14.53
C SER A 112 -2.65 9.92 -13.09
N PHE A 113 -3.49 10.39 -12.16
CA PHE A 113 -3.18 10.51 -10.74
C PHE A 113 -2.53 9.24 -10.14
N PRO A 114 -3.06 8.00 -10.39
CA PRO A 114 -2.45 6.80 -9.85
C PRO A 114 -0.98 6.63 -10.24
N PHE A 115 -0.64 6.87 -11.51
CA PHE A 115 0.72 6.68 -12.02
C PHE A 115 1.65 7.86 -11.88
N LEU A 116 1.13 9.08 -11.67
CA LEU A 116 1.97 10.27 -11.57
C LEU A 116 2.18 10.72 -10.13
N GLN A 117 1.16 10.60 -9.30
CA GLN A 117 1.14 11.23 -7.97
C GLN A 117 0.99 10.25 -6.80
N TYR A 118 0.57 9.00 -7.03
CA TYR A 118 0.36 8.08 -5.93
C TYR A 118 1.38 6.93 -5.91
N TYR A 119 1.27 5.97 -6.83
CA TYR A 119 2.07 4.75 -6.76
C TYR A 119 3.58 4.94 -6.92
N PRO A 120 4.12 5.87 -7.72
CA PRO A 120 5.57 6.07 -7.76
C PRO A 120 6.13 6.72 -6.49
N ILE A 121 5.27 7.33 -5.66
CA ILE A 121 5.67 8.15 -4.52
C ILE A 121 5.44 7.39 -3.22
N VAL A 122 4.23 6.84 -3.02
CA VAL A 122 3.85 6.12 -1.81
C VAL A 122 4.37 4.68 -1.87
N ALA A 123 5.37 4.38 -1.04
CA ALA A 123 6.12 3.13 -1.06
C ALA A 123 5.34 1.97 -0.41
N ARG A 124 4.51 1.32 -1.22
CA ARG A 124 3.66 0.19 -0.81
C ARG A 124 3.75 -0.95 -1.83
N CYS A 125 3.25 -2.09 -1.46
CA CYS A 125 3.24 -3.32 -2.28
C CYS A 125 2.53 -3.21 -3.65
N TYR A 126 1.89 -2.08 -3.93
CA TYR A 126 1.05 -1.92 -5.12
C TYR A 126 1.84 -1.71 -6.40
N SER A 127 2.93 -0.95 -6.37
CA SER A 127 3.75 -0.68 -7.57
C SER A 127 4.35 -1.95 -8.16
N ILE A 128 4.86 -2.83 -7.31
CA ILE A 128 5.35 -4.15 -7.74
C ILE A 128 4.20 -5.02 -8.26
N GLY A 129 2.98 -4.91 -7.68
CA GLY A 129 1.78 -5.58 -8.17
C GLY A 129 1.39 -5.13 -9.58
N ILE A 130 1.41 -3.83 -9.85
CA ILE A 130 1.11 -3.26 -11.18
C ILE A 130 2.16 -3.72 -12.21
N MET A 131 3.44 -3.73 -11.83
CA MET A 131 4.52 -4.21 -12.69
C MET A 131 4.28 -5.67 -13.11
N PHE A 132 4.01 -6.56 -12.16
CA PHE A 132 3.73 -7.97 -12.49
C PHE A 132 2.44 -8.15 -13.28
N LEU A 133 1.41 -7.35 -13.01
CA LEU A 133 0.17 -7.38 -13.76
C LEU A 133 0.40 -7.03 -15.25
N PHE A 134 1.23 -6.03 -15.53
CA PHE A 134 1.59 -5.66 -16.89
C PHE A 134 2.52 -6.67 -17.55
N LEU A 135 3.44 -7.30 -16.80
CA LEU A 135 4.25 -8.42 -17.29
C LEU A 135 3.35 -9.59 -17.70
N VAL A 136 2.38 -9.95 -16.89
CA VAL A 136 1.41 -11.01 -17.22
C VAL A 136 0.64 -10.66 -18.50
N ALA A 137 0.15 -9.41 -18.64
CA ALA A 137 -0.52 -8.96 -19.87
C ALA A 137 0.39 -9.03 -21.12
N MET A 138 1.67 -8.66 -20.96
CA MET A 138 2.66 -8.72 -22.03
C MET A 138 2.94 -10.17 -22.50
N TYR A 139 3.05 -11.11 -21.56
CA TYR A 139 3.35 -12.52 -21.86
C TYR A 139 2.11 -13.35 -22.22
N GLU A 140 0.90 -12.80 -22.12
CA GLU A 140 -0.36 -13.52 -22.41
C GLU A 140 -0.38 -14.19 -23.81
N LYS A 141 0.20 -13.54 -24.83
CA LYS A 141 0.28 -14.09 -26.20
C LYS A 141 1.15 -15.34 -26.30
N VAL A 142 2.16 -15.46 -25.46
CA VAL A 142 3.17 -16.50 -25.52
C VAL A 142 3.14 -17.44 -24.33
N LYS A 143 2.11 -17.37 -23.48
CA LYS A 143 2.00 -18.15 -22.26
C LYS A 143 2.12 -19.66 -22.44
N LEU A 144 1.55 -20.21 -23.52
CA LEU A 144 1.67 -21.64 -23.82
C LEU A 144 3.06 -22.02 -24.40
N LYS A 145 3.79 -21.05 -24.98
CA LYS A 145 5.18 -21.26 -25.44
C LYS A 145 6.18 -21.15 -24.31
N ARG A 146 5.87 -20.37 -23.27
CA ARG A 146 6.72 -20.13 -22.06
C ARG A 146 5.91 -20.37 -20.78
N PRO A 147 5.35 -21.58 -20.58
CA PRO A 147 4.37 -21.82 -19.52
C PRO A 147 4.97 -21.65 -18.13
N ASN A 148 6.22 -22.02 -17.89
CA ASN A 148 6.87 -21.86 -16.60
C ASN A 148 7.06 -20.39 -16.23
N LEU A 149 7.49 -19.56 -17.19
CA LEU A 149 7.61 -18.12 -16.95
C LEU A 149 6.28 -17.48 -16.63
N TYR A 150 5.22 -17.84 -17.37
CA TYR A 150 3.90 -17.28 -17.11
C TYR A 150 3.33 -17.71 -15.76
N ALA A 151 3.49 -19.00 -15.38
CA ALA A 151 3.15 -19.49 -14.06
C ALA A 151 3.90 -18.74 -12.96
N PHE A 152 5.22 -18.56 -13.12
CA PHE A 152 6.04 -17.78 -12.18
C PHE A 152 5.55 -16.34 -12.03
N LEU A 153 5.26 -15.64 -13.13
CA LEU A 153 4.73 -14.26 -13.09
C LEU A 153 3.39 -14.17 -12.35
N LEU A 154 2.52 -15.16 -12.52
CA LEU A 154 1.25 -15.23 -11.79
C LEU A 154 1.46 -15.42 -10.29
N VAL A 155 2.38 -16.31 -9.90
CA VAL A 155 2.74 -16.52 -8.48
C VAL A 155 3.35 -15.25 -7.88
N MET A 156 4.24 -14.58 -8.62
CA MET A 156 4.82 -13.31 -8.15
C MET A 156 3.75 -12.24 -8.00
N LEU A 157 2.83 -12.10 -8.97
CA LEU A 157 1.70 -11.17 -8.88
C LEU A 157 0.84 -11.44 -7.64
N ALA A 158 0.49 -12.70 -7.38
CA ALA A 158 -0.31 -13.10 -6.23
C ALA A 158 0.37 -12.78 -4.89
N ASN A 159 1.69 -12.80 -4.85
CA ASN A 159 2.49 -12.52 -3.65
C ASN A 159 2.81 -11.02 -3.46
N THR A 160 2.17 -10.11 -4.17
CA THR A 160 2.36 -8.66 -3.97
C THR A 160 1.35 -8.05 -3.01
N SER A 161 0.06 -8.29 -3.22
CA SER A 161 -1.02 -7.73 -2.39
C SER A 161 -2.33 -8.50 -2.58
N VAL A 162 -3.22 -8.41 -1.60
CA VAL A 162 -4.55 -9.05 -1.69
C VAL A 162 -5.33 -8.56 -2.91
N VAL A 163 -5.26 -7.27 -3.24
CA VAL A 163 -5.95 -6.76 -4.44
C VAL A 163 -5.38 -7.32 -5.74
N ALA A 164 -4.07 -7.59 -5.81
CA ALA A 164 -3.44 -8.22 -6.97
C ALA A 164 -3.72 -9.73 -7.04
N LEU A 165 -3.92 -10.37 -5.88
CA LEU A 165 -4.23 -11.80 -5.76
C LEU A 165 -5.50 -12.17 -6.55
N PHE A 166 -6.54 -11.34 -6.57
CA PHE A 166 -7.76 -11.62 -7.34
C PHE A 166 -7.48 -11.81 -8.83
N GLY A 167 -6.71 -10.90 -9.44
CA GLY A 167 -6.33 -11.02 -10.84
C GLY A 167 -5.44 -12.22 -11.10
N ALA A 168 -4.48 -12.48 -10.22
CA ALA A 168 -3.59 -13.63 -10.32
C ALA A 168 -4.36 -14.95 -10.24
N THR A 169 -5.33 -15.06 -9.35
CA THR A 169 -6.18 -16.27 -9.19
C THR A 169 -7.01 -16.52 -10.44
N ILE A 170 -7.67 -15.50 -10.98
CA ILE A 170 -8.53 -15.64 -12.16
C ILE A 170 -7.70 -15.96 -13.41
N LEU A 171 -6.60 -15.23 -13.63
CA LEU A 171 -5.69 -15.51 -14.75
C LEU A 171 -5.02 -16.87 -14.59
N GLY A 172 -4.70 -17.28 -13.35
CA GLY A 172 -4.14 -18.59 -13.03
C GLY A 172 -5.12 -19.72 -13.35
N ALA A 173 -6.39 -19.59 -12.97
CA ALA A 173 -7.43 -20.54 -13.27
C ALA A 173 -7.66 -20.68 -14.78
N LEU A 174 -7.73 -19.55 -15.50
CA LEU A 174 -7.85 -19.55 -16.96
C LEU A 174 -6.62 -20.18 -17.63
N PHE A 175 -5.43 -19.89 -17.14
CA PHE A 175 -4.20 -20.48 -17.65
C PHE A 175 -4.13 -21.99 -17.39
N LEU A 176 -4.47 -22.43 -16.18
CA LEU A 176 -4.55 -23.85 -15.83
C LEU A 176 -5.54 -24.60 -16.75
N PHE A 177 -6.72 -24.02 -16.99
CA PHE A 177 -7.67 -24.58 -17.92
C PHE A 177 -7.10 -24.72 -19.34
N GLU A 178 -6.35 -23.71 -19.83
CA GLU A 178 -5.69 -23.77 -21.14
C GLU A 178 -4.55 -24.80 -21.20
N LEU A 179 -3.76 -24.97 -20.14
CA LEU A 179 -2.74 -26.01 -20.05
C LEU A 179 -3.35 -27.42 -20.21
N ILE A 180 -4.43 -27.66 -19.47
CA ILE A 180 -5.16 -28.95 -19.52
C ILE A 180 -5.78 -29.17 -20.89
N LYS A 181 -6.50 -28.17 -21.43
CA LYS A 181 -7.13 -28.24 -22.75
C LYS A 181 -6.12 -28.52 -23.87
N ASN A 182 -4.95 -27.91 -23.84
CA ASN A 182 -3.90 -28.09 -24.81
C ASN A 182 -2.99 -29.29 -24.52
N LYS A 183 -3.33 -30.11 -23.51
CA LYS A 183 -2.61 -31.32 -23.12
C LYS A 183 -1.11 -31.09 -22.92
N ILE A 184 -0.73 -29.97 -22.27
CA ILE A 184 0.68 -29.65 -21.98
C ILE A 184 1.23 -30.68 -20.99
N LYS A 185 2.14 -31.53 -21.46
CA LYS A 185 2.73 -32.63 -20.67
C LYS A 185 3.78 -32.17 -19.64
N ASN A 186 4.32 -30.98 -19.81
CA ASN A 186 5.30 -30.44 -18.86
C ASN A 186 4.61 -30.19 -17.51
N SER A 187 5.06 -30.86 -16.46
CA SER A 187 4.51 -30.72 -15.10
C SER A 187 4.96 -29.47 -14.36
N SER A 188 6.06 -28.83 -14.79
CA SER A 188 6.66 -27.69 -14.10
C SER A 188 5.70 -26.50 -13.87
N PRO A 189 4.89 -26.03 -14.85
CA PRO A 189 3.98 -24.90 -14.61
C PRO A 189 2.89 -25.24 -13.61
N TYR A 190 2.42 -26.49 -13.56
CA TYR A 190 1.44 -26.95 -12.56
C TYR A 190 2.04 -26.94 -11.16
N LEU A 191 3.29 -27.41 -11.03
CA LEU A 191 4.03 -27.43 -9.77
C LEU A 191 4.27 -26.00 -9.25
N ILE A 192 4.69 -25.07 -10.14
CA ILE A 192 4.89 -23.65 -9.79
C ILE A 192 3.60 -23.05 -9.25
N LEU A 193 2.47 -23.25 -9.95
CA LEU A 193 1.17 -22.73 -9.50
C LEU A 193 0.73 -23.37 -8.18
N PHE A 194 0.94 -24.69 -8.01
CA PHE A 194 0.60 -25.40 -6.78
C PHE A 194 1.40 -24.86 -5.58
N ILE A 195 2.73 -24.79 -5.68
CA ILE A 195 3.59 -24.27 -4.63
C ILE A 195 3.21 -22.83 -4.29
N GLY A 196 2.99 -21.98 -5.32
CA GLY A 196 2.55 -20.61 -5.13
C GLY A 196 1.21 -20.51 -4.40
N SER A 197 0.25 -21.37 -4.71
CA SER A 197 -1.05 -21.42 -4.03
C SER A 197 -0.92 -21.86 -2.58
N VAL A 198 -0.12 -22.88 -2.29
CA VAL A 198 0.17 -23.34 -0.91
C VAL A 198 0.80 -22.21 -0.09
N LEU A 199 1.78 -21.50 -0.68
CA LEU A 199 2.43 -20.36 -0.01
C LEU A 199 1.45 -19.23 0.32
N ILE A 200 0.51 -18.93 -0.56
CA ILE A 200 -0.52 -17.90 -0.33
C ILE A 200 -1.50 -18.36 0.75
N LEU A 201 -1.95 -19.60 0.68
CA LEU A 201 -2.86 -20.17 1.71
C LEU A 201 -2.20 -20.17 3.08
N TYR A 202 -0.91 -20.49 3.17
CA TYR A 202 -0.15 -20.39 4.41
C TYR A 202 -0.19 -18.96 4.98
N GLN A 203 0.12 -17.96 4.17
CA GLN A 203 0.17 -16.55 4.58
C GLN A 203 -1.19 -15.96 4.97
N GLN A 204 -2.26 -16.39 4.30
CA GLN A 204 -3.59 -15.74 4.42
C GLN A 204 -4.62 -16.59 5.18
N GLY A 205 -4.31 -17.86 5.46
CA GLY A 205 -5.28 -18.80 5.99
C GLY A 205 -5.84 -18.48 7.40
N ASN A 206 -5.15 -17.64 8.16
CA ASN A 206 -5.58 -17.25 9.51
C ASN A 206 -6.08 -15.79 9.60
N ASN A 207 -6.08 -15.01 8.51
CA ASN A 207 -6.48 -13.60 8.53
C ASN A 207 -7.91 -13.38 9.05
N LEU A 208 -8.82 -14.32 8.83
CA LEU A 208 -10.20 -14.23 9.32
C LEU A 208 -10.31 -14.24 10.85
N LYS A 209 -9.36 -14.84 11.56
CA LYS A 209 -9.35 -14.84 13.04
C LYS A 209 -9.01 -13.47 13.63
N TYR A 210 -8.36 -12.59 12.86
CA TYR A 210 -7.93 -11.27 13.30
C TYR A 210 -8.84 -10.15 12.76
N ALA A 211 -9.83 -10.47 11.92
CA ALA A 211 -10.80 -9.50 11.40
C ALA A 211 -11.59 -8.82 12.53
N ASP A 212 -11.90 -9.53 13.62
CA ASP A 212 -12.59 -8.99 14.78
C ASP A 212 -11.79 -7.94 15.55
N VAL A 213 -10.46 -7.95 15.44
CA VAL A 213 -9.57 -7.00 16.14
C VAL A 213 -9.45 -5.66 15.41
N SER A 214 -9.79 -5.62 14.13
CA SER A 214 -9.61 -4.43 13.29
C SER A 214 -10.78 -3.43 13.33
N GLY A 215 -11.76 -3.62 14.23
CA GLY A 215 -12.88 -2.69 14.39
C GLY A 215 -13.84 -2.67 13.18
N PHE A 216 -14.02 -3.80 12.52
CA PHE A 216 -15.05 -3.92 11.50
C PHE A 216 -16.42 -4.00 12.18
N ASP A 217 -17.15 -2.87 12.17
CA ASP A 217 -18.59 -2.91 12.40
C ASP A 217 -19.24 -3.72 11.29
N VAL A 218 -19.53 -4.98 11.55
CA VAL A 218 -20.29 -5.83 10.62
C VAL A 218 -21.74 -5.37 10.69
N PRO A 219 -22.31 -4.80 9.62
CA PRO A 219 -23.69 -4.35 9.61
C PRO A 219 -24.64 -5.54 9.84
N ALA A 220 -25.71 -5.31 10.59
CA ALA A 220 -26.61 -6.34 11.09
C ALA A 220 -27.38 -7.14 10.01
N THR A 221 -27.41 -6.68 8.75
CA THR A 221 -28.10 -7.37 7.64
C THR A 221 -27.29 -7.30 6.33
N ALA A 222 -27.40 -8.33 5.48
CA ALA A 222 -26.75 -8.36 4.16
C ALA A 222 -27.17 -7.18 3.28
N LEU A 223 -28.43 -6.70 3.40
CA LEU A 223 -28.93 -5.56 2.64
C LEU A 223 -28.28 -4.24 3.10
N SER A 224 -28.12 -4.03 4.41
CA SER A 224 -27.43 -2.84 4.93
C SER A 224 -25.95 -2.85 4.54
N MET A 225 -25.30 -4.01 4.50
CA MET A 225 -23.92 -4.17 3.98
C MET A 225 -23.82 -3.76 2.51
N ILE A 226 -24.74 -4.23 1.66
CA ILE A 226 -24.75 -3.89 0.23
C ILE A 226 -24.98 -2.38 0.05
N LEU A 227 -25.96 -1.80 0.76
CA LEU A 227 -26.27 -0.38 0.67
C LEU A 227 -25.12 0.50 1.18
N GLU A 228 -24.48 0.13 2.29
CA GLU A 228 -23.28 0.81 2.78
C GLU A 228 -22.10 0.68 1.82
N GLY A 229 -21.86 -0.51 1.29
CA GLY A 229 -20.82 -0.74 0.29
C GLY A 229 -21.05 0.08 -0.99
N LEU A 230 -22.26 0.17 -1.48
CA LEU A 230 -22.61 1.03 -2.61
C LEU A 230 -22.45 2.52 -2.28
N LYS A 231 -22.82 2.97 -1.07
CA LYS A 231 -22.56 4.34 -0.60
C LYS A 231 -21.04 4.64 -0.52
N VAL A 232 -20.25 3.69 -0.04
CA VAL A 232 -18.79 3.82 0.02
C VAL A 232 -18.18 3.90 -1.37
N LEU A 233 -18.65 3.08 -2.33
CA LEU A 233 -18.21 3.16 -3.72
C LEU A 233 -18.59 4.50 -4.36
N TYR A 234 -19.81 4.97 -4.15
CA TYR A 234 -20.31 6.25 -4.68
C TYR A 234 -19.58 7.45 -4.06
N LYS A 235 -19.49 7.52 -2.72
CA LYS A 235 -18.85 8.64 -2.00
C LYS A 235 -17.35 8.74 -2.26
N THR A 236 -16.66 7.61 -2.49
CA THR A 236 -15.20 7.62 -2.58
C THR A 236 -14.68 7.89 -3.97
N ASN A 237 -15.41 7.55 -5.02
CA ASN A 237 -14.92 7.84 -6.37
C ASN A 237 -15.96 7.54 -7.47
N PHE A 238 -16.65 8.56 -7.95
CA PHE A 238 -17.56 8.46 -9.09
C PHE A 238 -16.92 7.82 -10.34
N ILE A 239 -15.61 8.03 -10.55
CA ILE A 239 -14.86 7.42 -11.65
C ILE A 239 -14.92 5.89 -11.60
N LEU A 240 -14.84 5.30 -10.41
CA LEU A 240 -14.91 3.84 -10.25
C LEU A 240 -16.29 3.29 -10.60
N VAL A 241 -17.35 4.01 -10.27
CA VAL A 241 -18.71 3.63 -10.68
C VAL A 241 -18.83 3.64 -12.21
N LEU A 242 -18.29 4.67 -12.87
CA LEU A 242 -18.25 4.71 -14.35
C LEU A 242 -17.43 3.56 -14.93
N ILE A 243 -16.30 3.21 -14.33
CA ILE A 243 -15.50 2.05 -14.77
C ILE A 243 -16.35 0.78 -14.68
N ILE A 244 -17.07 0.56 -13.58
CA ILE A 244 -17.94 -0.61 -13.41
C ILE A 244 -19.02 -0.64 -14.48
N VAL A 245 -19.68 0.48 -14.74
CA VAL A 245 -20.68 0.59 -15.81
C VAL A 245 -20.05 0.27 -17.18
N PHE A 246 -18.87 0.81 -17.48
CA PHE A 246 -18.15 0.53 -18.72
C PHE A 246 -17.74 -0.94 -18.83
N ILE A 247 -17.35 -1.56 -17.73
CA ILE A 247 -17.07 -2.99 -17.65
C ILE A 247 -18.28 -3.81 -18.04
N ILE A 248 -19.46 -3.49 -17.51
CA ILE A 248 -20.72 -4.18 -17.82
C ILE A 248 -21.03 -4.02 -19.31
N ILE A 249 -21.01 -2.79 -19.84
CA ILE A 249 -21.26 -2.49 -21.24
C ILE A 249 -20.32 -3.29 -22.16
N LEU A 250 -19.01 -3.21 -21.91
CA LEU A 250 -18.01 -3.92 -22.71
C LEU A 250 -18.16 -5.43 -22.61
N SER A 251 -18.55 -5.96 -21.44
CA SER A 251 -18.76 -7.39 -21.25
C SER A 251 -19.90 -7.90 -22.14
N VAL A 252 -20.98 -7.13 -22.29
CA VAL A 252 -22.09 -7.46 -23.20
C VAL A 252 -21.63 -7.47 -24.66
N PHE A 253 -20.87 -6.45 -25.09
CA PHE A 253 -20.35 -6.37 -26.46
C PHE A 253 -19.33 -7.47 -26.81
N TYR A 254 -18.57 -7.95 -25.84
CA TYR A 254 -17.49 -8.91 -26.07
C TYR A 254 -17.75 -10.30 -25.49
N LEU A 255 -19.02 -10.69 -25.30
CA LEU A 255 -19.43 -12.00 -24.78
C LEU A 255 -18.82 -13.20 -25.54
N LYS A 256 -18.53 -13.04 -26.85
CA LYS A 256 -17.86 -14.08 -27.65
C LYS A 256 -16.41 -14.36 -27.21
N ASN A 257 -15.75 -13.41 -26.54
CA ASN A 257 -14.41 -13.61 -25.97
C ASN A 257 -14.48 -13.83 -24.47
N LYS A 258 -14.60 -15.10 -24.07
CA LYS A 258 -14.80 -15.51 -22.68
C LYS A 258 -13.73 -15.00 -21.71
N VAL A 259 -12.47 -14.80 -22.15
CA VAL A 259 -11.36 -14.40 -21.27
C VAL A 259 -11.50 -12.96 -20.79
N PHE A 260 -11.89 -12.04 -21.67
CA PHE A 260 -12.00 -10.63 -21.33
C PHE A 260 -13.09 -10.35 -20.29
N PRO A 261 -14.38 -10.74 -20.54
CA PRO A 261 -15.42 -10.50 -19.55
C PRO A 261 -15.15 -11.27 -18.25
N THR A 262 -14.63 -12.49 -18.34
CA THR A 262 -14.30 -13.28 -17.13
C THR A 262 -13.27 -12.55 -16.27
N LEU A 263 -12.13 -12.15 -16.81
CA LEU A 263 -11.11 -11.45 -16.04
C LEU A 263 -11.67 -10.17 -15.43
N LEU A 264 -12.31 -9.34 -16.24
CA LEU A 264 -12.73 -8.02 -15.82
C LEU A 264 -13.91 -8.05 -14.84
N VAL A 265 -14.95 -8.85 -15.15
CA VAL A 265 -16.15 -8.96 -14.31
C VAL A 265 -15.82 -9.65 -12.99
N PHE A 266 -15.12 -10.78 -13.02
CA PHE A 266 -14.82 -11.52 -11.79
C PHE A 266 -13.84 -10.78 -10.88
N THR A 267 -12.77 -10.16 -11.43
CA THR A 267 -11.87 -9.36 -10.58
C THR A 267 -12.60 -8.19 -9.95
N THR A 268 -13.41 -7.48 -10.72
CA THR A 268 -14.21 -6.36 -10.21
C THR A 268 -15.20 -6.82 -9.16
N LEU A 269 -15.93 -7.91 -9.42
CA LEU A 269 -16.87 -8.49 -8.46
C LEU A 269 -16.18 -8.91 -7.17
N CYS A 270 -15.07 -9.64 -7.25
CA CYS A 270 -14.30 -10.04 -6.06
C CYS A 270 -13.84 -8.84 -5.25
N MET A 271 -13.33 -7.79 -5.91
CA MET A 271 -12.94 -6.55 -5.23
C MET A 271 -14.13 -5.82 -4.60
N VAL A 272 -15.25 -5.73 -5.30
CA VAL A 272 -16.48 -5.11 -4.76
C VAL A 272 -16.97 -5.88 -3.54
N LEU A 273 -17.05 -7.20 -3.61
CA LEU A 273 -17.44 -8.04 -2.49
C LEU A 273 -16.46 -7.90 -1.30
N MET A 274 -15.15 -7.86 -1.56
CA MET A 274 -14.16 -7.59 -0.52
C MET A 274 -14.40 -6.24 0.15
N PHE A 275 -14.66 -5.18 -0.62
CA PHE A 275 -14.89 -3.83 -0.07
C PHE A 275 -16.23 -3.71 0.67
N ILE A 276 -17.21 -4.53 0.33
CA ILE A 276 -18.52 -4.56 1.00
C ILE A 276 -18.45 -5.38 2.29
N PHE A 277 -17.88 -6.60 2.24
CA PHE A 277 -18.04 -7.59 3.31
C PHE A 277 -16.82 -7.73 4.22
N ILE A 278 -15.62 -7.40 3.73
CA ILE A 278 -14.38 -7.67 4.47
C ILE A 278 -13.69 -6.37 4.88
N TYR A 279 -13.51 -5.42 3.94
CA TYR A 279 -12.71 -4.23 4.19
C TYR A 279 -13.18 -3.07 3.31
N LYS A 280 -13.64 -1.99 3.92
CA LYS A 280 -14.16 -0.79 3.19
C LYS A 280 -13.16 -0.20 2.18
N GLY A 281 -11.88 -0.43 2.36
CA GLY A 281 -10.79 -0.03 1.47
C GLY A 281 -10.68 1.48 1.28
N PHE A 282 -9.47 1.94 1.07
CA PHE A 282 -9.21 3.33 0.67
C PHE A 282 -9.17 3.46 -0.86
N PHE A 283 -9.07 4.67 -1.38
CA PHE A 283 -9.07 4.93 -2.82
C PHE A 283 -7.92 4.22 -3.55
N TRP A 284 -6.78 4.05 -2.92
CA TRP A 284 -5.63 3.36 -3.49
C TRP A 284 -5.84 1.86 -3.72
N HIS A 285 -6.61 1.17 -2.91
CA HIS A 285 -7.01 -0.21 -3.19
C HIS A 285 -7.95 -0.28 -4.39
N LYS A 286 -8.86 0.69 -4.49
CA LYS A 286 -9.88 0.76 -5.55
C LYS A 286 -9.29 1.09 -6.92
N PHE A 287 -8.13 1.75 -6.98
CA PHE A 287 -7.42 1.98 -8.26
C PHE A 287 -7.00 0.68 -8.96
N PHE A 288 -6.92 -0.45 -8.29
CA PHE A 288 -6.68 -1.73 -8.94
C PHE A 288 -7.76 -2.10 -9.95
N ILE A 289 -9.00 -1.64 -9.80
CA ILE A 289 -10.07 -1.78 -10.80
C ILE A 289 -9.64 -1.11 -12.12
N TYR A 290 -9.01 0.05 -12.05
CA TYR A 290 -8.48 0.73 -13.23
C TYR A 290 -7.33 -0.05 -13.89
N PHE A 291 -6.42 -0.63 -13.12
CA PHE A 291 -5.33 -1.45 -13.68
C PHE A 291 -5.83 -2.75 -14.27
N TYR A 292 -6.83 -3.38 -13.67
CA TYR A 292 -7.51 -4.53 -14.26
C TYR A 292 -8.22 -4.15 -15.56
N PHE A 293 -8.82 -2.98 -15.63
CA PHE A 293 -9.42 -2.48 -16.86
C PHE A 293 -8.38 -2.31 -17.98
N ILE A 294 -7.25 -1.65 -17.69
CA ILE A 294 -6.13 -1.52 -18.65
C ILE A 294 -5.62 -2.90 -19.08
N THR A 295 -5.35 -3.80 -18.14
CA THR A 295 -4.82 -5.14 -18.41
C THR A 295 -5.77 -5.98 -19.24
N SER A 296 -7.06 -5.94 -18.94
CA SER A 296 -8.09 -6.69 -19.68
C SER A 296 -8.21 -6.18 -21.11
N LEU A 297 -8.19 -4.86 -21.30
CA LEU A 297 -8.16 -4.27 -22.65
C LEU A 297 -6.87 -4.61 -23.40
N TRP A 298 -5.74 -4.65 -22.70
CA TRP A 298 -4.47 -5.10 -23.30
C TRP A 298 -4.57 -6.54 -23.83
N ILE A 299 -5.05 -7.46 -22.99
CA ILE A 299 -5.27 -8.87 -23.38
C ILE A 299 -6.27 -8.97 -24.55
N LEU A 300 -7.36 -8.21 -24.50
CA LEU A 300 -8.35 -8.15 -25.57
C LEU A 300 -7.71 -7.70 -26.89
N PHE A 301 -6.97 -6.58 -26.89
CA PHE A 301 -6.36 -6.01 -28.08
C PHE A 301 -5.26 -6.88 -28.67
N ASN A 302 -4.65 -7.71 -27.85
CA ASN A 302 -3.72 -8.73 -28.30
C ASN A 302 -4.40 -9.84 -29.14
N LYS A 303 -5.69 -10.08 -28.93
CA LYS A 303 -6.47 -11.12 -29.63
C LYS A 303 -7.21 -10.60 -30.87
N PHE A 304 -7.56 -9.31 -30.90
CA PHE A 304 -8.33 -8.70 -31.97
C PHE A 304 -7.51 -7.72 -32.80
N ASN A 305 -7.45 -7.98 -34.13
CA ASN A 305 -6.79 -7.07 -35.08
C ASN A 305 -7.74 -6.01 -35.65
N ASN A 306 -9.07 -6.16 -35.51
CA ASN A 306 -10.05 -5.26 -36.12
C ASN A 306 -10.08 -3.92 -35.34
N LEU A 307 -9.70 -2.84 -36.03
CA LEU A 307 -9.65 -1.47 -35.48
C LEU A 307 -11.04 -0.94 -35.08
N LYS A 308 -12.11 -1.30 -35.79
CA LYS A 308 -13.48 -0.86 -35.48
C LYS A 308 -13.92 -1.37 -34.10
N LEU A 309 -13.52 -2.59 -33.72
CA LEU A 309 -13.83 -3.17 -32.42
C LEU A 309 -13.02 -2.53 -31.27
N LYS A 310 -11.93 -1.81 -31.55
CA LYS A 310 -11.09 -1.14 -30.55
C LYS A 310 -11.56 0.27 -30.21
N PHE A 311 -12.41 0.88 -31.02
CA PHE A 311 -12.81 2.29 -30.85
C PHE A 311 -13.50 2.54 -29.51
N ILE A 312 -14.56 1.81 -29.21
CA ILE A 312 -15.31 2.00 -27.94
C ILE A 312 -14.40 1.79 -26.70
N PRO A 313 -13.65 0.67 -26.56
CA PRO A 313 -12.74 0.50 -25.43
C PRO A 313 -11.68 1.59 -25.29
N ILE A 314 -11.11 2.06 -26.42
CA ILE A 314 -10.14 3.16 -26.41
C ILE A 314 -10.79 4.45 -25.89
N THR A 315 -11.97 4.80 -26.39
CA THR A 315 -12.72 5.99 -25.95
C THR A 315 -13.02 5.92 -24.44
N LEU A 316 -13.52 4.79 -23.97
CA LEU A 316 -13.82 4.61 -22.54
C LEU A 316 -12.57 4.72 -21.67
N LEU A 317 -11.48 4.08 -22.06
CA LEU A 317 -10.22 4.16 -21.34
C LEU A 317 -9.65 5.59 -21.37
N THR A 318 -9.82 6.32 -22.47
CA THR A 318 -9.44 7.73 -22.59
C THR A 318 -10.21 8.60 -21.60
N ILE A 319 -11.54 8.47 -21.56
CA ILE A 319 -12.39 9.22 -20.63
C ILE A 319 -11.93 8.98 -19.18
N VAL A 320 -11.79 7.72 -18.79
CA VAL A 320 -11.34 7.36 -17.43
C VAL A 320 -9.95 7.93 -17.12
N SER A 321 -9.01 7.84 -18.06
CA SER A 321 -7.64 8.35 -17.86
C SER A 321 -7.64 9.88 -17.71
N ILE A 322 -8.42 10.60 -18.52
CA ILE A 322 -8.58 12.07 -18.40
C ILE A 322 -9.21 12.41 -17.05
N MET A 323 -10.25 11.70 -16.62
CA MET A 323 -10.87 11.94 -15.32
C MET A 323 -9.86 11.76 -14.18
N PHE A 324 -8.97 10.75 -14.25
CA PHE A 324 -7.91 10.56 -13.27
C PHE A 324 -6.78 11.61 -13.34
N ILE A 325 -6.56 12.28 -14.47
CA ILE A 325 -5.63 13.43 -14.55
C ILE A 325 -6.15 14.59 -13.70
N PHE A 326 -7.46 14.84 -13.72
CA PHE A 326 -8.08 15.94 -12.98
C PHE A 326 -8.56 15.56 -11.59
N TRP A 327 -8.58 14.28 -11.25
CA TRP A 327 -9.00 13.83 -9.94
C TRP A 327 -7.99 14.26 -8.86
N ARG A 328 -8.53 14.74 -7.74
CA ARG A 328 -7.74 15.09 -6.55
C ARG A 328 -8.37 14.45 -5.31
N PRO A 329 -7.58 13.82 -4.44
CA PRO A 329 -8.09 13.34 -3.16
C PRO A 329 -8.54 14.53 -2.29
N SER A 330 -9.40 14.26 -1.30
CA SER A 330 -9.76 15.28 -0.33
C SER A 330 -8.51 15.82 0.38
N SER A 331 -8.53 17.08 0.79
CA SER A 331 -7.40 17.73 1.48
C SER A 331 -6.93 16.97 2.71
N PHE A 332 -7.86 16.37 3.46
CA PHE A 332 -7.56 15.52 4.62
C PHE A 332 -6.66 14.33 4.25
N MET A 333 -7.00 13.61 3.18
CA MET A 333 -6.21 12.45 2.72
C MET A 333 -4.87 12.89 2.14
N TYR A 334 -4.84 14.04 1.44
CA TYR A 334 -3.61 14.60 0.91
C TYR A 334 -2.64 14.95 2.02
N ASN A 335 -3.08 15.72 3.01
CA ASN A 335 -2.24 16.15 4.14
C ASN A 335 -1.73 14.95 4.95
N LYS A 336 -2.59 13.97 5.24
CA LYS A 336 -2.22 12.81 6.05
C LYS A 336 -1.20 11.89 5.36
N VAL A 337 -1.29 11.74 4.06
CA VAL A 337 -0.43 10.82 3.28
C VAL A 337 0.84 11.51 2.77
N TYR A 338 0.77 12.79 2.39
CA TYR A 338 1.88 13.48 1.72
C TYR A 338 2.63 14.49 2.60
N LEU A 339 1.98 15.05 3.64
CA LEU A 339 2.55 16.12 4.48
C LEU A 339 2.82 15.67 5.93
N ASN A 340 3.23 14.44 6.11
CA ASN A 340 3.58 13.91 7.41
C ASN A 340 4.82 14.61 8.00
N ASN A 341 4.75 14.99 9.28
CA ASN A 341 5.80 15.75 9.98
C ASN A 341 6.90 14.86 10.62
N SER A 342 6.90 13.56 10.42
CA SER A 342 7.79 12.62 11.13
C SER A 342 9.27 12.92 10.92
N ARG A 343 9.68 13.34 9.71
CA ARG A 343 11.07 13.77 9.44
C ARG A 343 11.44 15.03 10.23
N ALA A 344 10.53 16.01 10.30
CA ALA A 344 10.76 17.23 11.04
C ALA A 344 10.88 16.96 12.55
N ILE A 345 10.04 16.07 13.09
CA ILE A 345 10.07 15.62 14.48
C ILE A 345 11.38 14.92 14.79
N ALA A 346 11.81 13.98 13.95
CA ALA A 346 13.08 13.29 14.13
C ALA A 346 14.26 14.26 14.10
N ASN A 347 14.29 15.19 13.15
CA ASN A 347 15.33 16.22 13.06
C ASN A 347 15.35 17.12 14.30
N PHE A 348 14.20 17.47 14.86
CA PHE A 348 14.11 18.24 16.09
C PHE A 348 14.74 17.46 17.25
N ILE A 349 14.37 16.17 17.44
CA ILE A 349 14.92 15.30 18.47
C ILE A 349 16.46 15.21 18.33
N LEU A 350 16.94 14.98 17.12
CA LEU A 350 18.36 14.82 16.83
C LEU A 350 19.19 16.11 17.04
N LYS A 351 18.57 17.29 16.96
CA LYS A 351 19.24 18.57 17.25
C LYS A 351 19.36 18.90 18.72
N HIS A 352 18.56 18.28 19.59
CA HIS A 352 18.53 18.56 21.02
C HIS A 352 19.21 17.44 21.80
N SER A 353 20.38 17.73 22.38
CA SER A 353 21.18 16.74 23.15
C SER A 353 20.37 16.10 24.29
N SER A 354 19.55 16.88 24.98
CA SER A 354 18.68 16.40 26.05
C SER A 354 17.67 15.36 25.60
N LEU A 355 17.20 15.44 24.37
CA LEU A 355 16.25 14.47 23.80
C LEU A 355 16.96 13.22 23.25
N LYS A 356 18.20 13.37 22.77
CA LYS A 356 18.97 12.20 22.28
C LYS A 356 19.28 11.18 23.37
N THR A 357 19.50 11.66 24.59
CA THR A 357 19.86 10.81 25.76
C THR A 357 18.64 10.50 26.63
N ALA A 358 17.48 11.01 26.27
CA ALA A 358 16.25 10.83 27.02
C ALA A 358 15.58 9.50 26.75
N ASN A 359 14.71 9.10 27.67
CA ASN A 359 13.74 8.03 27.45
C ASN A 359 12.55 8.60 26.64
N LEU A 360 12.57 8.36 25.33
CA LEU A 360 11.51 8.82 24.43
C LEU A 360 10.38 7.80 24.40
N VAL A 361 9.16 8.26 24.57
CA VAL A 361 7.95 7.43 24.52
C VAL A 361 6.96 8.08 23.56
N ALA A 362 6.43 7.31 22.61
CA ALA A 362 5.50 7.82 21.62
C ALA A 362 4.28 6.93 21.46
N ALA A 363 3.15 7.52 21.09
CA ALA A 363 2.03 6.76 20.56
C ALA A 363 2.47 5.93 19.34
N GLY A 364 1.84 4.77 19.12
CA GLY A 364 2.27 3.79 18.11
C GLY A 364 2.50 4.39 16.73
N TYR A 365 1.67 5.36 16.31
CA TYR A 365 1.85 6.07 15.05
C TYR A 365 3.21 6.77 14.95
N TYR A 366 3.60 7.56 15.97
CA TYR A 366 4.85 8.31 15.93
C TYR A 366 6.07 7.44 16.23
N ALA A 367 5.94 6.46 17.11
CA ALA A 367 7.01 5.48 17.30
C ALA A 367 7.35 4.81 15.95
N ASN A 368 6.33 4.45 15.18
CA ASN A 368 6.48 3.79 13.89
C ASN A 368 7.06 4.70 12.80
N THR A 369 6.59 5.94 12.71
CA THR A 369 6.97 6.86 11.62
C THR A 369 8.24 7.66 11.91
N VAL A 370 8.54 7.94 13.18
CA VAL A 370 9.73 8.70 13.61
C VAL A 370 10.91 7.76 13.90
N GLY A 371 10.63 6.58 14.45
CA GLY A 371 11.65 5.59 14.86
C GLY A 371 12.70 5.26 13.80
N PRO A 372 12.36 4.98 12.53
CA PRO A 372 13.35 4.68 11.50
C PRO A 372 14.38 5.78 11.25
N TYR A 373 14.01 7.05 11.43
CA TYR A 373 14.94 8.17 11.34
C TYR A 373 15.90 8.25 12.52
N LEU A 374 15.42 7.91 13.74
CA LEU A 374 16.19 8.00 14.98
C LEU A 374 17.17 6.84 15.11
N ARG A 375 16.79 5.66 14.65
CA ARG A 375 17.59 4.44 14.79
C ARG A 375 18.98 4.55 14.14
N LYS A 376 19.10 5.29 13.06
CA LYS A 376 20.39 5.54 12.39
C LYS A 376 21.41 6.23 13.33
N GLU A 377 20.92 7.02 14.26
CA GLU A 377 21.72 7.75 15.25
C GLU A 377 21.73 7.06 16.62
N ASN A 378 21.33 5.78 16.69
CA ASN A 378 21.22 4.98 17.92
C ASN A 378 20.30 5.61 18.99
N VAL A 379 19.34 6.42 18.59
CA VAL A 379 18.32 6.97 19.49
C VAL A 379 17.11 6.03 19.47
N ASP A 380 16.76 5.52 20.64
CA ASP A 380 15.61 4.63 20.81
C ASP A 380 14.34 5.40 21.15
N ILE A 381 13.20 4.89 20.68
CA ILE A 381 11.87 5.39 21.01
C ILE A 381 10.99 4.22 21.45
N LYS A 382 10.39 4.32 22.61
CA LYS A 382 9.50 3.30 23.16
C LYS A 382 8.07 3.53 22.69
N ILE A 383 7.36 2.44 22.50
CA ILE A 383 5.93 2.50 22.16
C ILE A 383 5.15 2.65 23.45
N LEU A 384 4.31 3.67 23.52
CA LEU A 384 3.56 4.04 24.73
C LEU A 384 2.73 2.87 25.29
N CYS A 385 2.14 2.04 24.43
CA CYS A 385 1.24 0.99 24.87
C CYS A 385 1.91 -0.25 25.46
N SER A 386 3.12 -0.59 25.03
CA SER A 386 3.79 -1.82 25.43
C SER A 386 4.98 -1.59 26.36
N GLY A 387 5.52 -0.35 26.40
CA GLY A 387 6.79 -0.06 27.01
C GLY A 387 7.97 -0.72 26.30
N PHE A 388 7.73 -1.41 25.16
CA PHE A 388 8.78 -2.03 24.38
C PHE A 388 9.54 -0.98 23.59
N SER A 389 10.85 -1.19 23.50
CA SER A 389 11.70 -0.43 22.60
C SER A 389 11.25 -0.66 21.15
N TYR A 390 11.29 0.40 20.35
CA TYR A 390 11.11 0.31 18.90
C TYR A 390 12.11 -0.68 18.28
N ASN A 391 13.29 -0.84 18.85
CA ASN A 391 14.32 -1.77 18.39
C ASN A 391 13.95 -3.26 18.57
N SER A 392 12.98 -3.57 19.45
CA SER A 392 12.42 -4.90 19.65
C SER A 392 11.11 -5.07 18.88
N TYR A 393 11.06 -4.61 17.64
CA TYR A 393 9.85 -4.57 16.78
C TYR A 393 9.12 -5.90 16.82
N PRO A 394 7.86 -5.91 17.04
CA PRO A 394 7.21 -6.95 17.75
C PRO A 394 6.01 -7.56 17.09
N GLN A 395 5.83 -8.77 17.40
CA GLN A 395 4.57 -9.48 17.28
C GLN A 395 3.42 -8.84 18.08
N ASN A 396 3.73 -8.09 19.15
CA ASN A 396 2.72 -7.52 20.07
C ASN A 396 2.24 -6.11 19.71
N TRP A 397 2.83 -5.45 18.72
CA TRP A 397 2.51 -4.09 18.36
C TRP A 397 1.08 -3.91 17.80
N TYR A 398 0.58 -4.91 17.09
CA TYR A 398 -0.76 -4.91 16.52
C TYR A 398 -1.86 -4.86 17.59
N PHE A 399 -1.56 -5.35 18.80
CA PHE A 399 -2.47 -5.37 19.94
C PHE A 399 -2.41 -4.12 20.81
N CYS A 400 -1.52 -3.20 20.52
CA CYS A 400 -1.52 -1.88 21.14
C CYS A 400 -2.64 -1.02 20.54
N GLY A 401 -3.85 -1.51 20.65
CA GLY A 401 -5.04 -0.90 20.11
C GLY A 401 -5.13 0.57 20.49
N MET A 402 -5.63 1.38 19.58
CA MET A 402 -5.82 2.83 19.68
C MET A 402 -6.68 3.29 20.87
N ALA A 403 -7.10 2.38 21.74
CA ALA A 403 -8.10 2.59 22.77
C ALA A 403 -7.57 2.48 24.21
N THR A 404 -6.30 2.15 24.44
CA THR A 404 -5.84 2.06 25.84
C THR A 404 -5.62 3.44 26.44
N PRO A 405 -6.27 3.79 27.55
CA PRO A 405 -6.16 5.10 28.14
C PRO A 405 -4.72 5.45 28.54
N LEU A 406 -4.33 6.69 28.31
CA LEU A 406 -2.96 7.19 28.54
C LEU A 406 -2.50 6.96 30.02
N TYR A 407 -3.40 7.04 31.00
CA TYR A 407 -3.03 6.86 32.41
C TYR A 407 -2.47 5.46 32.72
N ILE A 408 -2.93 4.41 32.07
CA ILE A 408 -2.41 3.04 32.29
C ILE A 408 -0.92 2.94 31.97
N TYR A 409 -0.50 3.65 30.94
CA TYR A 409 0.93 3.70 30.54
C TYR A 409 1.76 4.57 31.45
N LEU A 410 1.19 5.69 31.88
CA LEU A 410 1.88 6.60 32.80
C LEU A 410 2.13 5.92 34.15
N ASP A 411 1.15 5.16 34.67
CA ASP A 411 1.32 4.37 35.89
C ASP A 411 2.50 3.41 35.82
N LYS A 412 2.66 2.74 34.67
CA LYS A 412 3.79 1.84 34.44
C LYS A 412 5.14 2.58 34.44
N PHE A 413 5.25 3.65 33.68
CA PHE A 413 6.50 4.43 33.59
C PHE A 413 6.84 5.12 34.91
N TYR A 414 5.86 5.55 35.67
CA TYR A 414 6.05 6.16 36.97
C TYR A 414 6.64 5.17 37.98
N ASN A 415 6.11 3.95 38.02
CA ASN A 415 6.60 2.91 38.93
C ASN A 415 8.04 2.44 38.62
N GLU A 416 8.52 2.64 37.39
CA GLU A 416 9.89 2.30 36.99
C GLU A 416 10.93 3.37 37.36
N ASN A 417 10.57 4.46 38.06
CA ASN A 417 11.43 5.59 38.46
C ASN A 417 12.22 6.25 37.30
N THR A 418 11.74 6.13 36.08
CA THR A 418 12.43 6.67 34.88
C THR A 418 11.89 8.03 34.43
N TYR A 419 10.98 8.62 35.19
CA TYR A 419 10.20 9.79 34.80
C TYR A 419 11.00 11.08 34.64
N SER A 420 12.08 11.29 35.36
CA SER A 420 12.84 12.56 35.36
C SER A 420 13.45 12.91 34.00
N ASN A 421 13.77 11.91 33.17
CA ASN A 421 14.34 12.08 31.83
C ASN A 421 13.45 11.45 30.75
N THR A 422 12.12 11.43 30.95
CA THR A 422 11.17 10.84 30.02
C THR A 422 10.37 11.92 29.30
N TYR A 423 10.28 11.80 27.98
CA TYR A 423 9.52 12.70 27.10
C TYR A 423 8.50 11.91 26.29
N PHE A 424 7.29 12.45 26.17
CA PHE A 424 6.15 11.83 25.49
C PHE A 424 5.82 12.57 24.21
N LEU A 425 5.78 11.86 23.10
CA LEU A 425 5.31 12.36 21.80
C LEU A 425 3.82 11.99 21.64
N LEU A 426 2.95 12.97 21.79
CA LEU A 426 1.51 12.79 21.77
C LEU A 426 0.86 13.60 20.63
N TYR A 427 -0.25 13.09 20.12
CA TYR A 427 -0.99 13.73 19.03
C TYR A 427 -1.85 14.88 19.57
N LYS A 428 -1.79 16.03 18.91
CA LYS A 428 -2.47 17.24 19.35
C LYS A 428 -4.00 17.13 19.32
N GLU A 429 -4.55 16.36 18.35
CA GLU A 429 -6.00 16.15 18.25
C GLU A 429 -6.57 15.32 19.41
N THR A 430 -5.75 14.49 20.06
CA THR A 430 -6.19 13.68 21.21
C THR A 430 -6.15 14.44 22.52
N LEU A 431 -5.47 15.58 22.54
CA LEU A 431 -5.32 16.42 23.73
C LEU A 431 -5.59 17.88 23.36
N PRO A 432 -6.47 18.57 24.08
CA PRO A 432 -6.68 20.00 23.85
C PRO A 432 -5.34 20.75 23.99
N ASN A 433 -5.21 21.91 23.34
CA ASN A 433 -4.02 22.79 23.33
C ASN A 433 -3.68 23.33 24.74
N LEU A 434 -3.38 22.45 25.65
CA LEU A 434 -3.06 22.80 27.02
C LEU A 434 -1.54 22.91 27.18
N SER A 435 -1.09 23.97 27.77
CA SER A 435 0.33 24.14 28.18
C SER A 435 0.76 23.10 29.22
N SER A 436 -0.20 22.50 29.91
CA SER A 436 -0.01 21.37 30.82
C SER A 436 -1.25 20.49 30.87
N ILE A 437 -1.06 19.21 31.17
CA ILE A 437 -2.13 18.21 31.28
C ILE A 437 -1.95 17.50 32.62
N LYS A 438 -3.05 17.41 33.38
CA LYS A 438 -3.14 16.56 34.56
C LYS A 438 -3.85 15.28 34.21
N ILE A 439 -3.18 14.15 34.37
CA ILE A 439 -3.70 12.81 34.12
C ILE A 439 -3.72 12.07 35.42
N TYR A 440 -4.88 11.59 35.85
CA TYR A 440 -5.03 10.84 37.08
C TYR A 440 -4.67 9.38 36.87
N SER A 441 -4.03 8.77 37.87
CA SER A 441 -3.80 7.33 37.94
C SER A 441 -5.13 6.55 37.89
N GLN A 442 -5.07 5.25 37.63
CA GLN A 442 -6.25 4.40 37.53
C GLN A 442 -7.08 4.39 38.82
N ASP A 443 -6.42 4.45 39.95
CA ASP A 443 -7.04 4.51 41.28
C ASP A 443 -7.45 5.92 41.72
N LYS A 444 -7.18 6.94 40.87
CA LYS A 444 -7.41 8.38 41.11
C LYS A 444 -6.69 8.96 42.35
N LYS A 445 -5.75 8.24 42.94
CA LYS A 445 -5.02 8.70 44.10
C LYS A 445 -3.85 9.61 43.74
N ASN A 446 -3.24 9.39 42.58
CA ASN A 446 -2.14 10.19 42.07
C ASN A 446 -2.51 10.92 40.80
N TYR A 447 -1.77 11.97 40.45
CA TYR A 447 -1.88 12.60 39.15
C TYR A 447 -0.49 12.89 38.57
N TYR A 448 -0.39 12.84 37.28
CA TYR A 448 0.78 13.15 36.49
C TYR A 448 0.61 14.53 35.85
N ASP A 449 1.51 15.47 36.17
CA ASP A 449 1.50 16.80 35.56
C ASP A 449 2.51 16.84 34.41
N LEU A 450 2.00 16.81 33.20
CA LEU A 450 2.77 16.87 31.96
C LEU A 450 2.75 18.28 31.41
N VAL A 451 3.91 18.87 31.18
CA VAL A 451 4.05 20.20 30.57
C VAL A 451 4.60 20.08 29.16
N VAL A 452 4.15 20.95 28.26
CA VAL A 452 4.65 21.03 26.89
C VAL A 452 6.12 21.46 26.92
N TYR A 453 7.00 20.60 26.38
CA TYR A 453 8.40 20.90 26.13
C TYR A 453 8.58 21.54 24.74
N ALA A 454 7.91 21.02 23.72
CA ALA A 454 7.94 21.56 22.38
C ALA A 454 6.61 21.33 21.64
N ASN A 455 6.27 22.27 20.75
CA ASN A 455 5.13 22.18 19.84
C ASN A 455 5.65 22.09 18.41
N LEU A 456 5.39 20.97 17.75
CA LEU A 456 5.87 20.65 16.40
C LEU A 456 4.69 20.47 15.40
N GLY A 457 3.69 21.33 15.51
CA GLY A 457 2.50 21.30 14.68
C GLY A 457 1.48 20.30 15.20
N ASP A 458 1.38 19.12 14.57
CA ASP A 458 0.41 18.09 14.97
C ASP A 458 0.87 17.26 16.18
N VAL A 459 2.10 17.46 16.64
CA VAL A 459 2.71 16.74 17.76
C VAL A 459 3.15 17.69 18.84
N LEU A 460 2.84 17.34 20.07
CA LEU A 460 3.34 17.97 21.25
C LEU A 460 4.31 17.02 21.97
N ILE A 461 5.49 17.51 22.31
CA ILE A 461 6.43 16.81 23.18
C ILE A 461 6.17 17.30 24.60
N TYR A 462 5.81 16.37 25.48
CA TYR A 462 5.55 16.63 26.88
C TYR A 462 6.66 16.06 27.75
N LYS A 463 6.92 16.69 28.88
CA LYS A 463 7.76 16.15 29.98
C LYS A 463 6.99 16.23 31.28
N PHE A 464 7.36 15.42 32.25
CA PHE A 464 6.87 15.60 33.64
C PHE A 464 7.34 16.92 34.21
N ARG A 465 6.46 17.65 34.87
CA ARG A 465 6.80 18.88 35.58
C ARG A 465 7.48 18.56 36.89
N ASN A 466 6.87 17.75 37.72
CA ASN A 466 7.37 17.09 38.94
C ASN A 466 6.37 15.99 39.27
N ALA A 467 6.83 14.83 39.66
CA ALA A 467 5.99 13.85 40.33
C ALA A 467 6.00 14.18 41.83
N LYS A 468 4.88 14.57 42.38
CA LYS A 468 4.69 14.63 43.82
C LYS A 468 3.91 13.43 44.28
#